data_cf9f8d037af610322788d4aef577145b
#
_entry.id   cf9f8d037af610322788d4aef577145b
#
_cell.length_a   1.000
_cell.length_b   1.000
_cell.length_c   1.000
_cell.angle_alpha   90.00
_cell.angle_beta   90.00
_cell.angle_gamma   90.00
#
_symmetry.space_group_name_H-M   'P 1'
#
loop_
_entity.id
_entity.type
_entity.pdbx_description
1 polymer ?
#
loop_
_entity_poly.entity_id
_entity_poly.type
_entity_poly.pdbx_seq_one_letter_code
_entity_poly.pdbx_strand_id
1 'polypeptide(L)'
;MRPAYHWPDPDRDYANGAFIPQGADYPARWAEAAGRFRTDQGDRAELDLPYGPGARQRLDLFLPETTPRGVVVFVHGGYWHLFSKAHWSHLAAGPLARGFAVAMPGYTLAPAARLAEITTEIAKACWFVGTRVPGPMVVTGHSAGGHLAARMGCTDLAVPVSRVVPISPLTELGPLMATGMNQTLRIDAAEAASESPARLALRQDVAAHVWVGAAERPAFLWQARVLAEEWDCPWTADPARHHFDVIDGMEDPASPLCAALLDGF
;
A
#
# COMPACT_ATOMS: atom_id res chain seq x y z
N MET A 1 5.67 -3.19 26.59
CA MET A 1 6.48 -3.61 25.40
C MET A 1 6.15 -5.06 25.12
N ARG A 2 5.45 -5.37 24.02
CA ARG A 2 5.22 -6.77 23.61
C ARG A 2 6.58 -7.39 23.27
N PRO A 3 6.82 -8.67 23.61
CA PRO A 3 8.05 -9.34 23.18
C PRO A 3 8.08 -9.33 21.65
N ALA A 4 9.23 -8.95 21.08
CA ALA A 4 9.46 -9.07 19.64
C ALA A 4 9.21 -10.53 19.24
N TYR A 5 8.31 -10.76 18.29
CA TYR A 5 8.09 -12.11 17.79
C TYR A 5 9.38 -12.59 17.12
N HIS A 6 9.87 -13.72 17.57
CA HIS A 6 11.09 -14.30 17.02
C HIS A 6 10.71 -15.25 15.88
N TRP A 7 11.08 -14.90 14.66
CA TRP A 7 10.93 -15.76 13.48
C TRP A 7 12.18 -16.65 13.37
N PRO A 8 12.02 -18.02 13.38
CA PRO A 8 13.17 -18.92 13.32
C PRO A 8 13.99 -18.80 12.04
N ASP A 9 13.34 -18.49 10.93
CA ASP A 9 13.92 -18.28 9.61
C ASP A 9 13.30 -17.04 8.96
N PRO A 10 13.81 -15.83 9.26
CA PRO A 10 13.22 -14.59 8.75
C PRO A 10 13.15 -14.50 7.22
N ASP A 11 14.15 -15.00 6.50
CA ASP A 11 14.13 -14.99 5.04
C ASP A 11 13.01 -15.85 4.47
N ARG A 12 12.77 -17.03 5.05
CA ARG A 12 11.67 -17.89 4.66
C ARG A 12 10.32 -17.33 5.09
N ASP A 13 10.23 -16.78 6.30
CA ASP A 13 8.97 -16.32 6.88
C ASP A 13 8.41 -15.09 6.16
N TYR A 14 9.30 -14.26 5.61
CA TYR A 14 8.94 -13.11 4.77
C TYR A 14 8.97 -13.39 3.26
N ALA A 15 9.32 -14.59 2.81
CA ALA A 15 9.21 -14.98 1.40
C ALA A 15 7.74 -15.29 1.03
N ASN A 16 7.25 -14.73 -0.08
CA ASN A 16 5.88 -14.96 -0.55
C ASN A 16 5.83 -15.82 -1.81
N GLY A 17 6.48 -15.39 -2.90
CA GLY A 17 6.36 -16.00 -4.20
C GLY A 17 6.68 -17.51 -4.24
N ALA A 18 7.63 -17.95 -3.42
CA ALA A 18 8.01 -19.38 -3.33
C ALA A 18 6.91 -20.27 -2.72
N PHE A 19 5.94 -19.69 -2.03
CA PHE A 19 4.84 -20.40 -1.35
C PHE A 19 3.47 -20.18 -2.02
N ILE A 20 3.44 -19.48 -3.15
CA ILE A 20 2.23 -19.20 -3.92
C ILE A 20 2.29 -20.02 -5.21
N PRO A 21 1.25 -20.81 -5.54
CA PRO A 21 1.20 -21.52 -6.81
C PRO A 21 1.38 -20.55 -7.98
N GLN A 22 2.33 -20.86 -8.88
CA GLN A 22 2.67 -19.98 -10.01
C GLN A 22 3.08 -18.56 -9.59
N GLY A 23 3.62 -18.38 -8.38
CA GLY A 23 3.98 -17.07 -7.85
C GLY A 23 4.95 -16.27 -8.72
N ALA A 24 5.81 -16.95 -9.49
CA ALA A 24 6.73 -16.31 -10.42
C ALA A 24 6.05 -15.63 -11.64
N ASP A 25 4.80 -16.02 -11.96
CA ASP A 25 4.08 -15.51 -13.13
C ASP A 25 3.32 -14.21 -12.83
N TYR A 26 3.07 -13.93 -11.55
CA TYR A 26 2.27 -12.78 -11.13
C TYR A 26 2.81 -11.43 -11.63
N PRO A 27 4.12 -11.13 -11.56
CA PRO A 27 4.63 -9.83 -12.04
C PRO A 27 4.30 -9.56 -13.52
N ALA A 28 4.41 -10.58 -14.38
CA ALA A 28 4.08 -10.45 -15.80
C ALA A 28 2.57 -10.27 -16.00
N ARG A 29 1.74 -11.03 -15.27
CA ARG A 29 0.28 -10.92 -15.32
C ARG A 29 -0.21 -9.55 -14.87
N TRP A 30 0.32 -9.01 -13.78
CA TRP A 30 0.00 -7.67 -13.30
C TRP A 30 0.39 -6.59 -14.33
N ALA A 31 1.61 -6.67 -14.87
CA ALA A 31 2.08 -5.70 -15.86
C ALA A 31 1.21 -5.70 -17.12
N GLU A 32 0.81 -6.88 -17.60
CA GLU A 32 -0.07 -7.05 -18.75
C GLU A 32 -1.47 -6.48 -18.49
N ALA A 33 -2.11 -6.86 -17.37
CA ALA A 33 -3.42 -6.36 -16.98
C ALA A 33 -3.41 -4.83 -16.81
N ALA A 34 -2.38 -4.30 -16.15
CA ALA A 34 -2.21 -2.87 -15.97
C ALA A 34 -1.97 -2.12 -17.29
N GLY A 35 -1.23 -2.73 -18.24
CA GLY A 35 -1.01 -2.16 -19.57
C GLY A 35 -2.31 -2.07 -20.37
N ARG A 36 -3.10 -3.14 -20.41
CA ARG A 36 -4.44 -3.13 -21.04
C ARG A 36 -5.34 -2.08 -20.41
N PHE A 37 -5.43 -2.05 -19.09
CA PHE A 37 -6.26 -1.09 -18.37
C PHE A 37 -5.89 0.37 -18.70
N ARG A 38 -4.61 0.73 -18.73
CA ARG A 38 -4.19 2.10 -19.12
C ARG A 38 -4.62 2.45 -20.55
N THR A 39 -4.53 1.51 -21.49
CA THR A 39 -4.98 1.69 -22.85
C THR A 39 -6.49 1.93 -22.92
N ASP A 40 -7.27 1.14 -22.18
CA ASP A 40 -8.74 1.22 -22.15
C ASP A 40 -9.25 2.51 -21.49
N GLN A 41 -8.49 3.08 -20.54
CA GLN A 41 -8.85 4.36 -19.94
C GLN A 41 -8.70 5.56 -20.87
N GLY A 42 -7.81 5.50 -21.85
CA GLY A 42 -7.60 6.60 -22.81
C GLY A 42 -7.34 7.94 -22.12
N ASP A 43 -8.08 8.97 -22.51
CA ASP A 43 -7.93 10.34 -21.98
C ASP A 43 -8.30 10.49 -20.49
N ARG A 44 -8.89 9.46 -19.87
CA ARG A 44 -9.16 9.44 -18.41
C ARG A 44 -7.94 9.00 -17.57
N ALA A 45 -6.83 8.69 -18.21
CA ALA A 45 -5.57 8.37 -17.56
C ALA A 45 -4.54 9.47 -17.79
N GLU A 46 -4.26 10.25 -16.76
CA GLU A 46 -3.15 11.20 -16.74
C GLU A 46 -1.90 10.48 -16.20
N LEU A 47 -0.99 10.10 -17.11
CA LEU A 47 0.17 9.28 -16.75
C LEU A 47 1.40 10.15 -16.44
N ASP A 48 2.26 9.64 -15.56
CA ASP A 48 3.58 10.20 -15.23
C ASP A 48 3.57 11.66 -14.74
N LEU A 49 2.50 12.07 -14.06
CA LEU A 49 2.39 13.40 -13.45
C LEU A 49 3.51 13.60 -12.40
N PRO A 50 4.35 14.63 -12.53
CA PRO A 50 5.44 14.87 -11.59
C PRO A 50 4.89 15.47 -10.28
N TYR A 51 5.12 14.79 -9.15
CA TYR A 51 4.82 15.31 -7.82
C TYR A 51 6.07 15.75 -7.05
N GLY A 52 7.24 15.55 -7.64
CA GLY A 52 8.53 15.93 -7.09
C GLY A 52 9.64 15.89 -8.13
N PRO A 53 10.88 16.27 -7.76
CA PRO A 53 12.00 16.41 -8.71
C PRO A 53 12.61 15.06 -9.13
N GLY A 54 12.47 14.00 -8.33
CA GLY A 54 13.03 12.69 -8.59
C GLY A 54 12.43 12.00 -9.82
N ALA A 55 13.23 11.23 -10.53
CA ALA A 55 12.78 10.53 -11.74
C ALA A 55 11.61 9.57 -11.47
N ARG A 56 11.55 8.97 -10.27
CA ARG A 56 10.46 8.07 -9.86
C ARG A 56 9.33 8.78 -9.11
N GLN A 57 9.48 10.06 -8.78
CA GLN A 57 8.43 10.89 -8.18
C GLN A 57 7.42 11.31 -9.24
N ARG A 58 6.78 10.31 -9.83
CA ARG A 58 5.72 10.41 -10.84
C ARG A 58 4.53 9.58 -10.39
N LEU A 59 3.33 10.07 -10.61
CA LEU A 59 2.11 9.29 -10.35
C LEU A 59 1.25 9.19 -11.61
N ASP A 60 0.44 8.14 -11.67
CA ASP A 60 -0.66 8.03 -12.62
C ASP A 60 -1.95 8.41 -11.89
N LEU A 61 -2.79 9.22 -12.53
CA LEU A 61 -4.09 9.62 -12.03
C LEU A 61 -5.16 9.12 -13.02
N PHE A 62 -6.06 8.28 -12.53
CA PHE A 62 -7.21 7.77 -13.27
C PHE A 62 -8.46 8.47 -12.80
N LEU A 63 -9.26 8.96 -13.74
CA LEU A 63 -10.49 9.72 -13.46
C LEU A 63 -11.72 8.87 -13.77
N PRO A 64 -12.78 8.90 -12.92
CA PRO A 64 -14.05 8.27 -13.24
C PRO A 64 -14.76 9.05 -14.36
N GLU A 65 -15.84 8.48 -14.91
CA GLU A 65 -16.66 9.13 -15.97
C GLU A 65 -17.42 10.36 -15.46
N THR A 66 -17.61 10.46 -14.16
CA THR A 66 -18.31 11.56 -13.51
C THR A 66 -17.32 12.42 -12.71
N THR A 67 -17.77 13.54 -12.17
CA THR A 67 -16.98 14.33 -11.22
C THR A 67 -16.57 13.42 -10.04
N PRO A 68 -15.27 13.35 -9.70
CA PRO A 68 -14.80 12.50 -8.62
C PRO A 68 -15.45 12.87 -7.27
N ARG A 69 -15.88 11.86 -6.52
CA ARG A 69 -16.38 12.00 -5.15
C ARG A 69 -15.25 12.18 -4.13
N GLY A 70 -14.05 11.83 -4.50
CA GLY A 70 -12.83 11.82 -3.71
C GLY A 70 -11.75 11.06 -4.44
N VAL A 71 -10.68 10.70 -3.75
CA VAL A 71 -9.55 9.98 -4.35
C VAL A 71 -9.10 8.79 -3.50
N VAL A 72 -8.76 7.69 -4.16
CA VAL A 72 -7.99 6.57 -3.61
C VAL A 72 -6.55 6.71 -4.06
N VAL A 73 -5.61 6.74 -3.12
CA VAL A 73 -4.18 6.65 -3.40
C VAL A 73 -3.74 5.22 -3.16
N PHE A 74 -3.35 4.49 -4.22
CA PHE A 74 -2.84 3.12 -4.10
C PHE A 74 -1.32 3.11 -4.23
N VAL A 75 -0.63 2.66 -3.17
CA VAL A 75 0.82 2.56 -3.10
C VAL A 75 1.26 1.12 -3.37
N HIS A 76 2.15 0.93 -4.35
CA HIS A 76 2.60 -0.41 -4.75
C HIS A 76 3.54 -1.07 -3.73
N GLY A 77 3.56 -2.42 -3.76
CA GLY A 77 4.47 -3.25 -2.98
C GLY A 77 5.83 -3.47 -3.65
N GLY A 78 6.53 -4.50 -3.19
CA GLY A 78 7.85 -4.90 -3.69
C GLY A 78 9.00 -4.59 -2.72
N TYR A 79 8.75 -4.72 -1.43
CA TYR A 79 9.76 -4.53 -0.36
C TYR A 79 10.57 -3.24 -0.52
N TRP A 80 9.94 -2.15 -0.98
CA TRP A 80 10.54 -0.82 -1.24
C TRP A 80 11.71 -0.81 -2.23
N HIS A 81 12.08 -1.95 -2.85
CA HIS A 81 13.23 -2.05 -3.77
C HIS A 81 12.87 -2.70 -5.12
N LEU A 82 11.65 -3.14 -5.32
CA LEU A 82 11.18 -3.78 -6.57
C LEU A 82 9.97 -3.05 -7.16
N PHE A 83 9.74 -3.27 -8.44
CA PHE A 83 8.56 -2.87 -9.19
C PHE A 83 8.39 -1.35 -9.42
N SER A 84 7.24 -0.97 -9.88
CA SER A 84 6.82 0.41 -10.12
C SER A 84 5.29 0.52 -10.12
N LYS A 85 4.75 1.72 -10.04
CA LYS A 85 3.33 2.03 -10.14
C LYS A 85 2.63 1.36 -11.35
N ALA A 86 3.38 1.18 -12.46
CA ALA A 86 2.85 0.69 -13.73
C ALA A 86 2.39 -0.78 -13.72
N HIS A 87 2.65 -1.55 -12.65
CA HIS A 87 2.24 -2.95 -12.56
C HIS A 87 0.80 -3.14 -12.07
N TRP A 88 0.15 -2.11 -11.50
CA TRP A 88 -1.12 -2.29 -10.78
C TRP A 88 -2.25 -1.35 -11.23
N SER A 89 -2.15 -0.69 -12.40
CA SER A 89 -3.17 0.25 -12.87
C SER A 89 -4.58 -0.35 -12.92
N HIS A 90 -4.72 -1.65 -13.20
CA HIS A 90 -6.00 -2.36 -13.27
C HIS A 90 -6.77 -2.37 -11.93
N LEU A 91 -6.07 -2.25 -10.80
CA LEU A 91 -6.69 -2.15 -9.47
C LEU A 91 -7.50 -0.84 -9.28
N ALA A 92 -7.39 0.11 -10.20
CA ALA A 92 -8.21 1.31 -10.19
C ALA A 92 -9.68 1.03 -10.57
N ALA A 93 -9.98 -0.11 -11.19
CA ALA A 93 -11.30 -0.40 -11.77
C ALA A 93 -12.46 -0.27 -10.77
N GLY A 94 -12.37 -0.92 -9.61
CA GLY A 94 -13.42 -0.89 -8.61
C GLY A 94 -13.68 0.52 -8.03
N PRO A 95 -12.65 1.24 -7.53
CA PRO A 95 -12.85 2.61 -7.06
C PRO A 95 -13.37 3.57 -8.13
N LEU A 96 -12.89 3.48 -9.37
CA LEU A 96 -13.42 4.29 -10.49
C LEU A 96 -14.89 4.04 -10.74
N ALA A 97 -15.33 2.76 -10.76
CA ALA A 97 -16.73 2.39 -10.91
C ALA A 97 -17.60 2.90 -9.76
N ARG A 98 -17.02 3.17 -8.59
CA ARG A 98 -17.67 3.80 -7.43
C ARG A 98 -17.59 5.32 -7.45
N GLY A 99 -17.05 5.92 -8.52
CA GLY A 99 -16.97 7.37 -8.70
C GLY A 99 -15.81 8.05 -7.97
N PHE A 100 -14.78 7.31 -7.56
CA PHE A 100 -13.56 7.87 -6.97
C PHE A 100 -12.45 7.92 -8.03
N ALA A 101 -11.69 8.99 -8.04
CA ALA A 101 -10.42 9.01 -8.77
C ALA A 101 -9.41 8.07 -8.10
N VAL A 102 -8.42 7.58 -8.87
CA VAL A 102 -7.36 6.73 -8.33
C VAL A 102 -6.01 7.30 -8.71
N ALA A 103 -5.16 7.56 -7.72
CA ALA A 103 -3.79 7.98 -7.90
C ALA A 103 -2.82 6.84 -7.52
N MET A 104 -1.86 6.58 -8.38
CA MET A 104 -0.85 5.54 -8.17
C MET A 104 0.55 6.16 -8.21
N PRO A 105 1.11 6.54 -7.04
CA PRO A 105 2.45 7.11 -7.00
C PRO A 105 3.53 6.02 -7.20
N GLY A 106 4.55 6.36 -7.99
CA GLY A 106 5.86 5.75 -7.90
C GLY A 106 6.64 6.42 -6.78
N TYR A 107 7.74 5.80 -6.36
CA TYR A 107 8.65 6.35 -5.35
C TYR A 107 10.08 5.86 -5.60
N THR A 108 11.06 6.55 -5.04
CA THR A 108 12.47 6.16 -5.13
C THR A 108 12.68 4.85 -4.37
N LEU A 109 13.30 3.87 -5.01
CA LEU A 109 13.51 2.56 -4.42
C LEU A 109 14.79 2.52 -3.56
N ALA A 110 14.80 1.68 -2.54
CA ALA A 110 16.01 1.30 -1.84
C ALA A 110 16.97 0.57 -2.83
N PRO A 111 18.30 0.74 -2.69
CA PRO A 111 19.00 1.50 -1.65
C PRO A 111 19.21 2.98 -1.99
N ALA A 112 18.61 3.51 -3.08
CA ALA A 112 18.78 4.91 -3.49
C ALA A 112 18.04 5.89 -2.56
N ALA A 113 17.06 5.41 -1.79
CA ALA A 113 16.40 6.14 -0.73
C ALA A 113 16.24 5.26 0.51
N ARG A 114 16.22 5.87 1.70
CA ARG A 114 15.86 5.25 2.96
C ARG A 114 14.33 5.17 3.10
N LEU A 115 13.82 4.31 3.97
CA LEU A 115 12.37 4.17 4.16
C LEU A 115 11.71 5.49 4.59
N ALA A 116 12.33 6.25 5.48
CA ALA A 116 11.85 7.56 5.91
C ALA A 116 11.75 8.57 4.76
N GLU A 117 12.69 8.51 3.80
CA GLU A 117 12.65 9.34 2.60
C GLU A 117 11.50 8.91 1.68
N ILE A 118 11.30 7.60 1.50
CA ILE A 118 10.19 7.02 0.72
C ILE A 118 8.84 7.42 1.35
N THR A 119 8.72 7.33 2.67
CA THR A 119 7.52 7.80 3.41
C THR A 119 7.23 9.27 3.10
N THR A 120 8.27 10.12 3.12
CA THR A 120 8.14 11.55 2.78
C THR A 120 7.72 11.76 1.33
N GLU A 121 8.21 10.95 0.38
CA GLU A 121 7.78 11.01 -1.02
C GLU A 121 6.30 10.70 -1.18
N ILE A 122 5.79 9.66 -0.51
CA ILE A 122 4.36 9.31 -0.56
C ILE A 122 3.50 10.39 0.10
N ALA A 123 3.95 10.99 1.21
CA ALA A 123 3.25 12.15 1.80
C ALA A 123 3.15 13.31 0.80
N LYS A 124 4.22 13.63 0.07
CA LYS A 124 4.22 14.65 -1.00
C LYS A 124 3.25 14.27 -2.13
N ALA A 125 3.19 13.00 -2.53
CA ALA A 125 2.24 12.54 -3.55
C ALA A 125 0.79 12.73 -3.08
N CYS A 126 0.47 12.42 -1.83
CA CYS A 126 -0.85 12.66 -1.26
C CYS A 126 -1.21 14.16 -1.26
N TRP A 127 -0.30 15.02 -0.84
CA TRP A 127 -0.53 16.48 -0.92
C TRP A 127 -0.76 16.96 -2.35
N PHE A 128 0.05 16.51 -3.30
CA PHE A 128 -0.11 16.85 -4.72
C PHE A 128 -1.48 16.44 -5.25
N VAL A 129 -1.94 15.22 -4.93
CA VAL A 129 -3.25 14.72 -5.36
C VAL A 129 -4.39 15.48 -4.68
N GLY A 130 -4.27 15.79 -3.39
CA GLY A 130 -5.27 16.56 -2.63
C GLY A 130 -5.52 17.96 -3.19
N THR A 131 -4.55 18.57 -3.88
CA THR A 131 -4.75 19.86 -4.57
C THR A 131 -5.48 19.72 -5.91
N ARG A 132 -5.57 18.51 -6.48
CA ARG A 132 -6.16 18.25 -7.80
C ARG A 132 -7.55 17.62 -7.73
N VAL A 133 -7.78 16.76 -6.74
CA VAL A 133 -9.05 16.04 -6.58
C VAL A 133 -9.63 16.40 -5.21
N PRO A 134 -10.68 17.20 -5.17
CA PRO A 134 -11.36 17.56 -3.92
C PRO A 134 -12.14 16.36 -3.35
N GLY A 135 -12.42 16.42 -2.05
CA GLY A 135 -13.19 15.40 -1.33
C GLY A 135 -12.32 14.51 -0.44
N PRO A 136 -12.87 13.43 0.12
CA PRO A 136 -12.15 12.53 1.00
C PRO A 136 -11.01 11.82 0.25
N MET A 137 -9.89 11.65 0.95
CA MET A 137 -8.75 10.87 0.48
C MET A 137 -8.65 9.57 1.26
N VAL A 138 -8.67 8.45 0.55
CA VAL A 138 -8.37 7.13 1.10
C VAL A 138 -6.98 6.71 0.64
N VAL A 139 -6.10 6.37 1.56
CA VAL A 139 -4.78 5.84 1.20
C VAL A 139 -4.76 4.34 1.49
N THR A 140 -4.44 3.58 0.47
CA THR A 140 -4.27 2.13 0.53
C THR A 140 -2.99 1.71 -0.17
N GLY A 141 -2.59 0.49 -0.01
CA GLY A 141 -1.40 -0.05 -0.66
C GLY A 141 -1.15 -1.46 -0.19
N HIS A 142 -0.33 -2.17 -0.93
CA HIS A 142 -0.09 -3.59 -0.74
C HIS A 142 1.31 -3.86 -0.20
N SER A 143 1.45 -4.72 0.81
CA SER A 143 2.75 -5.16 1.32
C SER A 143 3.61 -3.98 1.82
N ALA A 144 4.77 -3.71 1.20
CA ALA A 144 5.56 -2.50 1.44
C ALA A 144 4.76 -1.20 1.18
N GLY A 145 3.85 -1.21 0.19
CA GLY A 145 2.90 -0.12 -0.04
C GLY A 145 1.83 -0.03 1.06
N GLY A 146 1.46 -1.16 1.66
CA GLY A 146 0.59 -1.20 2.84
C GLY A 146 1.25 -0.56 4.06
N HIS A 147 2.55 -0.76 4.25
CA HIS A 147 3.34 -0.02 5.24
C HIS A 147 3.26 1.48 4.99
N LEU A 148 3.55 1.93 3.76
CA LEU A 148 3.51 3.35 3.39
C LEU A 148 2.10 3.95 3.55
N ALA A 149 1.06 3.19 3.21
CA ALA A 149 -0.32 3.61 3.44
C ALA A 149 -0.64 3.79 4.93
N ALA A 150 -0.20 2.86 5.78
CA ALA A 150 -0.35 2.97 7.22
C ALA A 150 0.38 4.21 7.77
N ARG A 151 1.62 4.47 7.31
CA ARG A 151 2.38 5.68 7.70
C ARG A 151 1.63 6.97 7.43
N MET A 152 0.83 7.06 6.35
CA MET A 152 0.03 8.26 6.05
C MET A 152 -1.05 8.56 7.10
N GLY A 153 -1.44 7.59 7.90
CA GLY A 153 -2.38 7.76 9.02
C GLY A 153 -1.72 8.12 10.37
N CYS A 154 -0.38 8.06 10.48
CA CYS A 154 0.31 8.27 11.74
C CYS A 154 0.37 9.75 12.18
N THR A 155 0.42 9.97 13.50
CA THR A 155 0.36 11.31 14.13
C THR A 155 1.56 12.22 13.82
N ASP A 156 2.70 11.65 13.43
CA ASP A 156 3.91 12.39 13.07
C ASP A 156 3.91 12.96 11.64
N LEU A 157 2.86 12.63 10.85
CA LEU A 157 2.70 13.10 9.47
C LEU A 157 1.39 13.91 9.32
N ALA A 158 1.50 15.11 8.76
CA ALA A 158 0.37 15.97 8.46
C ALA A 158 -0.09 15.75 7.00
N VAL A 159 -0.74 14.63 6.69
CA VAL A 159 -1.24 14.28 5.36
C VAL A 159 -2.78 14.44 5.33
N PRO A 160 -3.39 14.98 4.25
CA PRO A 160 -4.84 15.18 4.17
C PRO A 160 -5.60 13.88 3.87
N VAL A 161 -5.45 12.88 4.72
CA VAL A 161 -6.08 11.55 4.58
C VAL A 161 -7.27 11.43 5.51
N SER A 162 -8.38 10.85 5.00
CA SER A 162 -9.61 10.58 5.75
C SER A 162 -9.68 9.13 6.25
N ARG A 163 -9.07 8.20 5.48
CA ARG A 163 -9.04 6.76 5.81
C ARG A 163 -7.77 6.12 5.28
N VAL A 164 -7.23 5.17 6.04
CA VAL A 164 -6.16 4.28 5.58
C VAL A 164 -6.64 2.83 5.60
N VAL A 165 -6.37 2.10 4.51
CA VAL A 165 -6.65 0.66 4.40
C VAL A 165 -5.38 -0.06 3.95
N PRO A 166 -4.45 -0.32 4.88
CA PRO A 166 -3.23 -1.06 4.56
C PRO A 166 -3.54 -2.53 4.27
N ILE A 167 -3.12 -3.03 3.10
CA ILE A 167 -3.34 -4.41 2.64
C ILE A 167 -2.06 -5.20 2.84
N SER A 168 -2.12 -6.27 3.64
CA SER A 168 -0.98 -7.15 3.96
C SER A 168 0.28 -6.37 4.38
N PRO A 169 0.14 -5.37 5.28
CA PRO A 169 1.19 -4.39 5.53
C PRO A 169 2.38 -4.98 6.30
N LEU A 170 3.54 -4.37 6.14
CA LEU A 170 4.73 -4.56 6.99
C LEU A 170 4.73 -3.46 8.05
N THR A 171 4.24 -3.73 9.25
CA THR A 171 3.91 -2.72 10.26
C THR A 171 4.89 -2.63 11.42
N GLU A 172 5.68 -3.69 11.61
CA GLU A 172 6.78 -3.78 12.57
C GLU A 172 8.04 -4.17 11.79
N LEU A 173 8.98 -3.24 11.66
CA LEU A 173 10.15 -3.39 10.79
C LEU A 173 11.32 -4.11 11.47
N GLY A 174 11.30 -4.21 12.79
CA GLY A 174 12.36 -4.89 13.57
C GLY A 174 12.73 -6.28 13.03
N PRO A 175 11.76 -7.17 12.75
CA PRO A 175 12.05 -8.50 12.21
C PRO A 175 12.75 -8.48 10.86
N LEU A 176 12.52 -7.48 10.01
CA LEU A 176 13.14 -7.37 8.68
C LEU A 176 14.65 -7.11 8.76
N MET A 177 15.14 -6.56 9.87
CA MET A 177 16.58 -6.33 10.07
C MET A 177 17.39 -7.62 10.04
N ALA A 178 16.77 -8.77 10.34
CA ALA A 178 17.41 -10.09 10.35
C ALA A 178 17.32 -10.81 9.00
N THR A 179 16.67 -10.22 7.98
CA THR A 179 16.54 -10.82 6.65
C THR A 179 17.72 -10.45 5.74
N GLY A 180 18.03 -11.30 4.76
CA GLY A 180 19.00 -11.01 3.70
C GLY A 180 18.65 -9.75 2.87
N MET A 181 17.33 -9.44 2.72
CA MET A 181 16.87 -8.21 2.05
C MET A 181 17.38 -6.94 2.75
N ASN A 182 17.72 -7.00 4.04
CA ASN A 182 18.21 -5.83 4.77
C ASN A 182 19.58 -5.34 4.28
N GLN A 183 20.34 -6.17 3.54
CA GLN A 183 21.56 -5.72 2.85
C GLN A 183 21.24 -4.59 1.85
N THR A 184 20.05 -4.63 1.23
CA THR A 184 19.56 -3.58 0.31
C THR A 184 18.81 -2.48 1.04
N LEU A 185 17.92 -2.84 1.97
CA LEU A 185 17.05 -1.89 2.68
C LEU A 185 17.82 -1.04 3.69
N ARG A 186 18.85 -1.61 4.33
CA ARG A 186 19.70 -0.96 5.34
C ARG A 186 18.93 -0.41 6.53
N ILE A 187 17.82 -1.04 6.90
CA ILE A 187 17.04 -0.67 8.07
C ILE A 187 17.90 -0.88 9.31
N ASP A 188 18.06 0.15 10.09
CA ASP A 188 18.69 0.12 11.41
C ASP A 188 17.65 0.24 12.54
N ALA A 189 18.07 0.11 13.79
CA ALA A 189 17.17 0.14 14.91
C ALA A 189 16.43 1.49 15.07
N ALA A 190 17.04 2.61 14.68
CA ALA A 190 16.44 3.92 14.75
C ALA A 190 15.33 4.06 13.69
N GLU A 191 15.61 3.67 12.45
CA GLU A 191 14.62 3.69 11.37
C GLU A 191 13.50 2.66 11.62
N ALA A 192 13.83 1.46 12.11
CA ALA A 192 12.79 0.50 12.50
C ALA A 192 11.88 1.05 13.61
N ALA A 193 12.39 1.86 14.53
CA ALA A 193 11.57 2.49 15.56
C ALA A 193 10.68 3.62 15.02
N SER A 194 11.21 4.49 14.14
CA SER A 194 10.50 5.65 13.61
C SER A 194 9.57 5.33 12.45
N GLU A 195 9.83 4.27 11.69
CA GLU A 195 9.07 3.90 10.51
C GLU A 195 8.12 2.71 10.71
N SER A 196 8.04 2.11 11.90
CA SER A 196 7.07 1.05 12.18
C SER A 196 5.71 1.63 12.56
N PRO A 197 4.66 1.54 11.72
CA PRO A 197 3.33 2.06 12.04
C PRO A 197 2.76 1.47 13.33
N ALA A 198 3.05 0.20 13.64
CA ALA A 198 2.59 -0.45 14.88
C ALA A 198 3.19 0.15 16.16
N ARG A 199 4.19 1.03 16.05
CA ARG A 199 4.80 1.76 17.18
C ARG A 199 4.35 3.22 17.25
N LEU A 200 3.56 3.67 16.29
CA LEU A 200 3.11 5.05 16.14
C LEU A 200 1.59 5.12 16.33
N ALA A 201 1.13 6.22 16.92
CA ALA A 201 -0.30 6.40 17.09
C ALA A 201 -0.99 6.75 15.76
N LEU A 202 -2.18 6.18 15.53
CA LEU A 202 -3.09 6.62 14.49
C LEU A 202 -3.65 8.00 14.86
N ARG A 203 -3.77 8.90 13.88
CA ARG A 203 -4.45 10.19 14.07
C ARG A 203 -5.94 9.98 14.38
N GLN A 204 -6.50 10.78 15.27
CA GLN A 204 -7.90 10.68 15.71
C GLN A 204 -8.92 11.02 14.60
N ASP A 205 -8.52 11.80 13.62
CA ASP A 205 -9.35 12.22 12.48
C ASP A 205 -9.27 11.26 11.29
N VAL A 206 -8.53 10.13 11.42
CA VAL A 206 -8.32 9.14 10.37
C VAL A 206 -8.96 7.82 10.73
N ALA A 207 -9.87 7.33 9.89
CA ALA A 207 -10.37 5.96 9.99
C ALA A 207 -9.32 4.95 9.49
N ALA A 208 -9.25 3.78 10.11
CA ALA A 208 -8.35 2.70 9.67
C ALA A 208 -9.10 1.37 9.58
N HIS A 209 -8.72 0.53 8.60
CA HIS A 209 -9.15 -0.87 8.50
C HIS A 209 -8.00 -1.68 7.92
N VAL A 210 -7.44 -2.61 8.67
CA VAL A 210 -6.35 -3.46 8.20
C VAL A 210 -6.87 -4.65 7.42
N TRP A 211 -6.32 -4.91 6.23
CA TRP A 211 -6.74 -6.02 5.36
C TRP A 211 -5.58 -6.99 5.14
N VAL A 212 -5.84 -8.31 5.15
CA VAL A 212 -4.81 -9.34 4.91
C VAL A 212 -5.47 -10.60 4.33
N GLY A 213 -4.77 -11.34 3.48
CA GLY A 213 -5.27 -12.64 3.01
C GLY A 213 -5.16 -13.71 4.10
N ALA A 214 -6.22 -14.48 4.33
CA ALA A 214 -6.23 -15.54 5.36
C ALA A 214 -5.27 -16.71 5.04
N ALA A 215 -4.89 -16.89 3.78
CA ALA A 215 -3.92 -17.91 3.34
C ALA A 215 -2.48 -17.38 3.23
N GLU A 216 -2.20 -16.21 3.80
CA GLU A 216 -0.84 -15.65 3.81
C GLU A 216 0.09 -16.34 4.80
N ARG A 217 1.38 -16.08 4.63
CA ARG A 217 2.42 -16.52 5.56
C ARG A 217 2.13 -15.99 6.99
N PRO A 218 2.40 -16.76 8.04
CA PRO A 218 2.14 -16.36 9.42
C PRO A 218 2.75 -15.01 9.80
N ALA A 219 3.89 -14.63 9.20
CA ALA A 219 4.52 -13.34 9.41
C ALA A 219 3.60 -12.18 9.01
N PHE A 220 2.93 -12.25 7.85
CA PHE A 220 2.02 -11.21 7.39
C PHE A 220 0.72 -11.15 8.18
N LEU A 221 0.16 -12.31 8.57
CA LEU A 221 -0.98 -12.36 9.49
C LEU A 221 -0.66 -11.70 10.83
N TRP A 222 0.54 -11.95 11.37
CA TRP A 222 1.02 -11.31 12.59
C TRP A 222 1.19 -9.79 12.41
N GLN A 223 1.81 -9.34 11.34
CA GLN A 223 2.01 -7.93 11.01
C GLN A 223 0.67 -7.17 10.95
N ALA A 224 -0.32 -7.73 10.26
CA ALA A 224 -1.65 -7.14 10.14
C ALA A 224 -2.36 -7.07 11.50
N ARG A 225 -2.33 -8.18 12.27
CA ARG A 225 -2.95 -8.24 13.59
C ARG A 225 -2.34 -7.26 14.57
N VAL A 226 -1.01 -7.15 14.60
CA VAL A 226 -0.31 -6.23 15.52
C VAL A 226 -0.73 -4.80 15.26
N LEU A 227 -0.80 -4.37 13.99
CA LEU A 227 -1.25 -3.02 13.67
C LEU A 227 -2.69 -2.78 14.12
N ALA A 228 -3.60 -3.71 13.84
CA ALA A 228 -5.00 -3.58 14.20
C ALA A 228 -5.20 -3.49 15.73
N GLU A 229 -4.43 -4.27 16.48
CA GLU A 229 -4.46 -4.25 17.94
C GLU A 229 -3.86 -2.96 18.51
N GLU A 230 -2.74 -2.43 17.97
CA GLU A 230 -2.13 -1.18 18.44
C GLU A 230 -2.97 0.05 18.10
N TRP A 231 -3.69 0.02 16.99
CA TRP A 231 -4.55 1.12 16.55
C TRP A 231 -6.02 1.01 17.02
N ASP A 232 -6.37 -0.10 17.69
CA ASP A 232 -7.75 -0.42 18.07
C ASP A 232 -8.72 -0.24 16.91
N CYS A 233 -8.39 -0.82 15.76
CA CYS A 233 -9.15 -0.65 14.53
C CYS A 233 -9.62 -2.01 13.95
N PRO A 234 -10.68 -2.02 13.11
CA PRO A 234 -11.12 -3.21 12.40
C PRO A 234 -10.01 -3.84 11.57
N TRP A 235 -10.01 -5.17 11.48
CA TRP A 235 -9.20 -5.90 10.52
C TRP A 235 -9.98 -7.05 9.89
N THR A 236 -9.61 -7.41 8.65
CA THR A 236 -10.20 -8.51 7.91
C THR A 236 -9.10 -9.46 7.43
N ALA A 237 -9.23 -10.74 7.75
CA ALA A 237 -8.50 -11.81 7.10
C ALA A 237 -9.38 -12.36 5.97
N ASP A 238 -9.08 -11.98 4.72
CA ASP A 238 -9.88 -12.29 3.54
C ASP A 238 -9.80 -13.79 3.21
N PRO A 239 -10.91 -14.54 3.27
CA PRO A 239 -10.88 -16.00 3.13
C PRO A 239 -10.24 -16.47 1.82
N ALA A 240 -9.38 -17.49 1.92
CA ALA A 240 -8.69 -18.14 0.81
C ALA A 240 -7.76 -17.25 -0.03
N ARG A 241 -7.60 -15.97 0.28
CA ARG A 241 -6.65 -15.09 -0.40
C ARG A 241 -5.24 -15.25 0.15
N HIS A 242 -4.27 -15.31 -0.74
CA HIS A 242 -2.84 -15.27 -0.42
C HIS A 242 -2.24 -13.88 -0.70
N HIS A 243 -0.97 -13.71 -0.46
CA HIS A 243 -0.30 -12.39 -0.54
C HIS A 243 -0.40 -11.70 -1.92
N PHE A 244 -0.55 -12.45 -3.03
CA PHE A 244 -0.54 -11.84 -4.36
C PHE A 244 -1.93 -11.57 -4.94
N ASP A 245 -2.96 -12.28 -4.48
CA ASP A 245 -4.33 -12.12 -4.97
C ASP A 245 -5.28 -11.41 -3.98
N VAL A 246 -4.81 -11.11 -2.79
CA VAL A 246 -5.59 -10.35 -1.78
C VAL A 246 -6.01 -8.96 -2.27
N ILE A 247 -5.28 -8.42 -3.23
CA ILE A 247 -5.54 -7.11 -3.86
C ILE A 247 -6.56 -7.15 -5.00
N ASP A 248 -6.86 -8.34 -5.55
CA ASP A 248 -7.76 -8.48 -6.70
C ASP A 248 -9.17 -7.93 -6.41
N GLY A 249 -9.58 -7.91 -5.14
CA GLY A 249 -10.83 -7.28 -4.73
C GLY A 249 -10.94 -5.79 -5.09
N MET A 250 -9.85 -5.10 -5.37
CA MET A 250 -9.88 -3.72 -5.86
C MET A 250 -10.39 -3.58 -7.30
N GLU A 251 -10.43 -4.66 -8.08
CA GLU A 251 -10.98 -4.64 -9.43
C GLU A 251 -12.52 -4.65 -9.45
N ASP A 252 -13.16 -5.17 -8.39
CA ASP A 252 -14.61 -5.32 -8.28
C ASP A 252 -15.21 -4.26 -7.34
N PRO A 253 -16.06 -3.33 -7.85
CA PRO A 253 -16.71 -2.31 -7.04
C PRO A 253 -17.64 -2.87 -5.95
N ALA A 254 -18.11 -4.12 -6.08
CA ALA A 254 -18.99 -4.79 -5.13
C ALA A 254 -18.22 -5.62 -4.09
N SER A 255 -16.89 -5.72 -4.20
CA SER A 255 -16.07 -6.52 -3.29
C SER A 255 -16.08 -5.99 -1.86
N PRO A 256 -15.91 -6.86 -0.85
CA PRO A 256 -15.73 -6.44 0.53
C PRO A 256 -14.50 -5.52 0.72
N LEU A 257 -13.45 -5.67 -0.08
CA LEU A 257 -12.27 -4.78 -0.03
C LEU A 257 -12.64 -3.37 -0.53
N CYS A 258 -13.34 -3.23 -1.66
CA CYS A 258 -13.85 -1.94 -2.10
C CYS A 258 -14.83 -1.31 -1.10
N ALA A 259 -15.65 -2.13 -0.42
CA ALA A 259 -16.49 -1.64 0.66
C ALA A 259 -15.66 -1.09 1.83
N ALA A 260 -14.62 -1.80 2.28
CA ALA A 260 -13.72 -1.34 3.34
C ALA A 260 -12.99 -0.02 2.98
N LEU A 261 -12.67 0.16 1.70
CA LEU A 261 -12.07 1.40 1.19
C LEU A 261 -13.07 2.57 1.22
N LEU A 262 -14.31 2.37 0.74
CA LEU A 262 -15.15 3.46 0.23
C LEU A 262 -16.51 3.63 0.92
N ASP A 263 -16.97 2.65 1.72
CA ASP A 263 -18.26 2.79 2.40
C ASP A 263 -18.22 3.90 3.45
N GLY A 264 -19.27 4.72 3.45
CA GLY A 264 -19.41 5.87 4.34
C GLY A 264 -18.94 7.21 3.75
N PHE A 265 -18.47 7.20 2.49
CA PHE A 265 -18.15 8.41 1.73
C PHE A 265 -19.18 8.71 0.65
#